data_00f0b563dfdce4c9283f2a9ca5b9a0b1
#
_entry.id   00f0b563dfdce4c9283f2a9ca5b9a0b1
#
_cell.length_a   1.000
_cell.length_b   1.000
_cell.length_c   1.000
_cell.angle_alpha   90.00
_cell.angle_beta   90.00
_cell.angle_gamma   90.00
#
_symmetry.space_group_name_H-M   'P 1'
#
loop_
_entity.id
_entity.type
_entity.pdbx_description
1 polymer ?
#
loop_
_entity_poly.entity_id
_entity_poly.type
_entity_poly.pdbx_seq_one_letter_code
_entity_poly.pdbx_strand_id
1 'polypeptide(L)'
;DSIDLTSHRYQGKLLKKADGLALGKAQRKTHPRQNLADLSQRPKNTNALTIYDWSNQGRLEHLKPIRAKRMSVSAFTFYRGMPALMLFDQAWEPQHSGLFQQICGDCHLSNFGGFASPERNLLFGINDFDETLVAPFEWDLKRLATSFVIAAQDIGLSERAGLKAVKIMLNSYRTHLTEHTKLSPLQVWYEKVDASTLLKST
;
A
#
# COMPACT_ATOMS: atom_id res chain seq x y z
N ASP A 1 17.65 -10.63 -13.51
CA ASP A 1 16.49 -10.90 -14.36
C ASP A 1 15.51 -9.75 -14.18
N SER A 2 15.26 -9.02 -15.27
CA SER A 2 14.27 -7.94 -15.28
C SER A 2 12.88 -8.56 -15.17
N ILE A 3 12.09 -8.10 -14.19
CA ILE A 3 10.67 -8.45 -14.11
C ILE A 3 10.01 -7.91 -15.38
N ASP A 4 9.50 -8.78 -16.24
CA ASP A 4 8.74 -8.38 -17.41
C ASP A 4 7.37 -7.84 -16.98
N LEU A 5 7.29 -6.53 -16.75
CA LEU A 5 6.05 -5.83 -16.39
C LEU A 5 5.09 -5.72 -17.58
N THR A 6 5.50 -6.09 -18.81
CA THR A 6 4.65 -5.98 -20.00
C THR A 6 3.68 -7.14 -20.14
N SER A 7 3.97 -8.31 -19.56
CA SER A 7 3.13 -9.50 -19.60
C SER A 7 1.86 -9.39 -18.74
N HIS A 8 1.80 -8.42 -17.83
CA HIS A 8 0.66 -8.22 -16.91
C HIS A 8 -0.30 -7.11 -17.34
N ARG A 9 -0.22 -6.64 -18.59
CA ARG A 9 -1.21 -5.70 -19.11
C ARG A 9 -2.59 -6.33 -19.02
N TYR A 10 -3.49 -5.66 -18.29
CA TYR A 10 -4.91 -5.99 -18.24
C TYR A 10 -5.46 -6.10 -19.68
N GLN A 11 -5.72 -7.30 -20.13
CA GLN A 11 -6.28 -7.55 -21.47
C GLN A 11 -7.81 -7.41 -21.48
N GLY A 12 -8.31 -6.36 -20.86
CA GLY A 12 -9.54 -5.64 -21.16
C GLY A 12 -10.88 -6.39 -21.16
N LYS A 13 -10.99 -7.64 -20.72
CA LYS A 13 -12.29 -8.32 -20.65
C LYS A 13 -12.84 -8.23 -19.22
N LEU A 14 -13.85 -7.40 -19.02
CA LEU A 14 -14.61 -7.39 -17.76
C LEU A 14 -15.20 -8.78 -17.52
N LEU A 15 -14.78 -9.42 -16.44
CA LEU A 15 -15.32 -10.68 -15.98
C LEU A 15 -16.77 -10.50 -15.51
N LYS A 16 -17.64 -11.45 -15.81
CA LYS A 16 -18.93 -11.51 -15.14
C LYS A 16 -18.69 -11.70 -13.62
N LYS A 17 -19.57 -11.14 -12.80
CA LYS A 17 -19.43 -11.20 -11.33
C LYS A 17 -19.24 -12.62 -10.80
N ALA A 18 -19.98 -13.61 -11.35
CA ALA A 18 -19.86 -15.02 -10.96
C ALA A 18 -18.45 -15.57 -11.25
N ASP A 19 -17.91 -15.26 -12.44
CA ASP A 19 -16.58 -15.72 -12.86
C ASP A 19 -15.48 -15.08 -12.00
N GLY A 20 -15.62 -13.78 -11.70
CA GLY A 20 -14.70 -13.07 -10.79
C GLY A 20 -14.71 -13.64 -9.37
N LEU A 21 -15.88 -14.02 -8.84
CA LEU A 21 -16.00 -14.68 -7.54
C LEU A 21 -15.38 -16.09 -7.56
N ALA A 22 -15.58 -16.86 -8.63
CA ALA A 22 -14.98 -18.18 -8.79
C ALA A 22 -13.46 -18.08 -8.87
N LEU A 23 -12.94 -17.15 -9.67
CA LEU A 23 -11.50 -16.88 -9.78
C LEU A 23 -10.91 -16.50 -8.41
N GLY A 24 -11.52 -15.56 -7.68
CA GLY A 24 -11.04 -15.14 -6.38
C GLY A 24 -11.07 -16.27 -5.33
N LYS A 25 -12.01 -17.22 -5.42
CA LYS A 25 -12.02 -18.43 -4.58
C LYS A 25 -10.88 -19.38 -4.96
N ALA A 26 -10.62 -19.57 -6.26
CA ALA A 26 -9.52 -20.40 -6.74
C ALA A 26 -8.18 -19.83 -6.30
N GLN A 27 -7.95 -18.53 -6.49
CA GLN A 27 -6.74 -17.84 -6.04
C GLN A 27 -6.47 -17.99 -4.54
N ARG A 28 -7.50 -17.94 -3.69
CA ARG A 28 -7.34 -18.15 -2.24
C ARG A 28 -6.97 -19.58 -1.83
N LYS A 29 -7.22 -20.56 -2.70
CA LYS A 29 -6.78 -21.94 -2.46
C LYS A 29 -5.31 -22.13 -2.82
N THR A 30 -4.88 -21.54 -3.93
CA THR A 30 -3.50 -21.62 -4.41
C THR A 30 -2.55 -20.68 -3.67
N HIS A 31 -3.06 -19.53 -3.22
CA HIS A 31 -2.30 -18.48 -2.51
C HIS A 31 -2.97 -18.17 -1.16
N PRO A 32 -2.80 -19.02 -0.14
CA PRO A 32 -3.34 -18.80 1.20
C PRO A 32 -2.79 -17.50 1.80
N ARG A 33 -3.64 -16.75 2.51
CA ARG A 33 -3.27 -15.45 3.06
C ARG A 33 -2.10 -15.48 4.04
N GLN A 34 -1.92 -16.57 4.78
CA GLN A 34 -0.79 -16.76 5.68
C GLN A 34 0.56 -16.74 4.96
N ASN A 35 0.59 -17.10 3.67
CA ASN A 35 1.81 -17.08 2.88
C ASN A 35 2.22 -15.64 2.47
N LEU A 36 1.34 -14.66 2.64
CA LEU A 36 1.66 -13.25 2.38
C LEU A 36 2.65 -12.65 3.40
N ALA A 37 2.96 -13.37 4.48
CA ALA A 37 3.98 -12.98 5.45
C ALA A 37 5.31 -13.76 5.26
N ASP A 38 5.42 -14.57 4.21
CA ASP A 38 6.58 -15.40 3.96
C ASP A 38 7.72 -14.58 3.33
N LEU A 39 8.77 -14.34 4.09
CA LEU A 39 10.00 -13.67 3.67
C LEU A 39 11.16 -14.65 3.45
N SER A 40 10.88 -15.94 3.31
CA SER A 40 11.91 -17.00 3.19
C SER A 40 12.84 -16.83 1.99
N GLN A 41 12.35 -16.18 0.93
CA GLN A 41 13.12 -15.90 -0.28
C GLN A 41 13.94 -14.61 -0.21
N ARG A 42 13.77 -13.82 0.86
CA ARG A 42 14.53 -12.58 1.04
C ARG A 42 16.03 -12.91 1.17
N PRO A 43 16.91 -12.23 0.42
CA PRO A 43 18.34 -12.44 0.54
C PRO A 43 18.84 -12.20 1.97
N LYS A 44 19.51 -13.19 2.56
CA LYS A 44 19.96 -13.15 3.97
C LYS A 44 20.95 -12.03 4.26
N ASN A 45 21.74 -11.63 3.26
CA ASN A 45 22.76 -10.59 3.40
C ASN A 45 22.26 -9.19 3.01
N THR A 46 20.95 -8.98 2.96
CA THR A 46 20.38 -7.68 2.64
C THR A 46 20.70 -6.68 3.75
N ASN A 47 21.42 -5.62 3.39
CA ASN A 47 21.72 -4.51 4.28
C ASN A 47 20.80 -3.32 3.97
N ALA A 48 20.06 -2.86 4.96
CA ALA A 48 19.16 -1.72 4.82
C ALA A 48 19.91 -0.43 4.37
N LEU A 49 21.18 -0.25 4.78
CA LEU A 49 22.00 0.88 4.34
C LEU A 49 22.31 0.83 2.84
N THR A 50 22.59 -0.36 2.30
CA THR A 50 22.80 -0.52 0.85
C THR A 50 21.55 -0.13 0.07
N ILE A 51 20.36 -0.51 0.53
CA ILE A 51 19.09 -0.12 -0.09
C ILE A 51 18.86 1.38 0.06
N TYR A 52 19.21 1.96 1.22
CA TYR A 52 19.14 3.40 1.45
C TYR A 52 20.04 4.16 0.46
N ASP A 53 21.29 3.74 0.31
CA ASP A 53 22.23 4.38 -0.61
C ASP A 53 21.75 4.27 -2.06
N TRP A 54 21.22 3.11 -2.43
CA TRP A 54 20.60 2.92 -3.75
C TRP A 54 19.41 3.86 -3.94
N SER A 55 18.54 4.00 -2.95
CA SER A 55 17.35 4.87 -2.99
C SER A 55 17.71 6.37 -3.05
N ASN A 56 18.96 6.73 -2.75
CA ASN A 56 19.46 8.09 -2.83
C ASN A 56 20.15 8.40 -4.17
N GLN A 57 20.27 7.44 -5.08
CA GLN A 57 20.83 7.70 -6.41
C GLN A 57 19.95 8.71 -7.16
N GLY A 58 20.60 9.69 -7.80
CA GLY A 58 19.89 10.76 -8.51
C GLY A 58 19.28 11.86 -7.65
N ARG A 59 19.30 11.74 -6.31
CA ARG A 59 18.86 12.81 -5.41
C ARG A 59 19.93 13.89 -5.25
N LEU A 60 19.47 15.12 -4.98
CA LEU A 60 20.36 16.27 -4.75
C LEU A 60 21.24 16.04 -3.52
N GLU A 61 22.58 16.12 -3.69
CA GLU A 61 23.55 15.77 -2.64
C GLU A 61 23.34 16.55 -1.35
N HIS A 62 23.07 17.86 -1.43
CA HIS A 62 22.85 18.70 -0.25
C HIS A 62 21.57 18.38 0.53
N LEU A 63 20.62 17.66 -0.07
CA LEU A 63 19.36 17.24 0.60
C LEU A 63 19.48 15.87 1.28
N LYS A 64 20.45 15.02 0.89
CA LYS A 64 20.61 13.68 1.47
C LYS A 64 20.82 13.71 3.00
N PRO A 65 21.70 14.57 3.57
CA PRO A 65 21.86 14.67 5.01
C PRO A 65 20.59 15.13 5.73
N ILE A 66 19.83 16.05 5.13
CA ILE A 66 18.56 16.53 5.69
C ILE A 66 17.52 15.41 5.73
N ARG A 67 17.44 14.63 4.65
CA ARG A 67 16.57 13.45 4.57
C ARG A 67 16.94 12.42 5.65
N ALA A 68 18.24 12.07 5.73
CA ALA A 68 18.73 11.14 6.76
C ALA A 68 18.37 11.59 8.17
N LYS A 69 18.62 12.87 8.51
CA LYS A 69 18.28 13.44 9.80
C LYS A 69 16.77 13.36 10.11
N ARG A 70 15.91 13.65 9.13
CA ARG A 70 14.46 13.55 9.31
C ARG A 70 14.00 12.11 9.52
N MET A 71 14.58 11.15 8.79
CA MET A 71 14.26 9.74 8.91
C MET A 71 14.74 9.13 10.23
N SER A 72 15.82 9.64 10.84
CA SER A 72 16.39 9.11 12.07
C SER A 72 15.66 9.56 13.34
N VAL A 73 14.58 10.34 13.24
CA VAL A 73 13.84 10.87 14.41
C VAL A 73 13.07 9.75 15.12
N SER A 74 12.42 8.85 14.38
CA SER A 74 11.65 7.75 14.94
C SER A 74 11.51 6.58 13.93
N ALA A 75 11.04 5.43 14.41
CA ALA A 75 10.75 4.29 13.56
C ALA A 75 9.70 4.64 12.49
N PHE A 76 8.70 5.44 12.84
CA PHE A 76 7.67 5.85 11.91
C PHE A 76 8.19 6.83 10.84
N THR A 77 9.04 7.78 11.21
CA THR A 77 9.66 8.70 10.23
C THR A 77 10.63 7.97 9.32
N PHE A 78 11.37 6.96 9.82
CA PHE A 78 12.18 6.09 8.97
C PHE A 78 11.31 5.31 7.98
N TYR A 79 10.26 4.68 8.47
CA TYR A 79 9.36 3.88 7.64
C TYR A 79 8.75 4.70 6.48
N ARG A 80 8.28 5.91 6.76
CA ARG A 80 7.77 6.85 5.76
C ARG A 80 8.82 7.26 4.72
N GLY A 81 10.03 7.53 5.17
CA GLY A 81 11.11 8.01 4.30
C GLY A 81 11.81 6.93 3.49
N MET A 82 11.48 5.64 3.72
CA MET A 82 12.19 4.50 3.13
C MET A 82 11.24 3.46 2.51
N PRO A 83 10.39 3.84 1.54
CA PRO A 83 9.53 2.88 0.84
C PRO A 83 10.34 1.78 0.15
N ALA A 84 11.50 2.13 -0.40
CA ALA A 84 12.36 1.21 -1.14
C ALA A 84 12.74 -0.06 -0.35
N LEU A 85 12.89 0.02 0.98
CA LEU A 85 13.22 -1.14 1.80
C LEU A 85 12.07 -2.17 1.79
N MET A 86 10.84 -1.73 2.00
CA MET A 86 9.70 -2.62 2.00
C MET A 86 9.38 -3.14 0.59
N LEU A 87 9.48 -2.30 -0.42
CA LEU A 87 9.30 -2.72 -1.83
C LEU A 87 10.35 -3.78 -2.21
N PHE A 88 11.60 -3.61 -1.77
CA PHE A 88 12.64 -4.61 -1.95
C PHE A 88 12.25 -5.94 -1.28
N ASP A 89 11.82 -5.90 -0.02
CA ASP A 89 11.42 -7.11 0.71
C ASP A 89 10.23 -7.81 0.03
N GLN A 90 9.23 -7.06 -0.41
CA GLN A 90 8.04 -7.56 -1.11
C GLN A 90 8.38 -8.17 -2.49
N ALA A 91 9.39 -7.66 -3.17
CA ALA A 91 9.84 -8.22 -4.46
C ALA A 91 10.40 -9.64 -4.33
N TRP A 92 10.81 -10.07 -3.14
CA TRP A 92 11.28 -11.42 -2.83
C TRP A 92 10.20 -12.32 -2.23
N GLU A 93 8.95 -11.84 -2.11
CA GLU A 93 7.87 -12.67 -1.62
C GLU A 93 7.55 -13.79 -2.62
N PRO A 94 7.54 -15.07 -2.18
CA PRO A 94 7.35 -16.20 -3.08
C PRO A 94 5.94 -16.31 -3.62
N GLN A 95 4.97 -15.63 -2.99
CA GLN A 95 3.57 -15.73 -3.33
C GLN A 95 2.83 -14.40 -3.20
N HIS A 96 1.99 -14.15 -4.19
CA HIS A 96 1.02 -13.04 -4.23
C HIS A 96 -0.27 -13.54 -4.91
N SER A 97 -1.36 -12.78 -4.82
CA SER A 97 -2.66 -13.17 -5.40
C SER A 97 -2.69 -13.27 -6.94
N GLY A 98 -1.69 -12.74 -7.62
CA GLY A 98 -1.70 -12.59 -9.07
C GLY A 98 -2.57 -11.43 -9.57
N LEU A 99 -3.11 -10.61 -8.67
CA LEU A 99 -3.92 -9.44 -9.00
C LEU A 99 -3.03 -8.20 -9.02
N PHE A 100 -2.54 -7.86 -10.21
CA PHE A 100 -1.72 -6.68 -10.45
C PHE A 100 -2.59 -5.47 -10.76
N GLN A 101 -2.20 -4.33 -10.21
CA GLN A 101 -2.82 -3.04 -10.50
C GLN A 101 -1.79 -1.93 -10.33
N GLN A 102 -2.15 -0.73 -10.77
CA GLN A 102 -1.40 0.48 -10.40
C GLN A 102 -1.56 0.68 -8.90
N ILE A 103 -0.48 0.53 -8.14
CA ILE A 103 -0.44 0.77 -6.70
C ILE A 103 0.20 2.13 -6.39
N CYS A 104 -0.04 2.65 -5.20
CA CYS A 104 0.59 3.87 -4.70
C CYS A 104 2.11 3.70 -4.50
N GLY A 105 2.54 2.50 -4.08
CA GLY A 105 3.94 2.17 -3.82
C GLY A 105 4.44 2.64 -2.45
N ASP A 106 4.02 3.82 -1.99
CA ASP A 106 4.28 4.35 -0.65
C ASP A 106 2.99 4.53 0.18
N CYS A 107 2.14 3.52 0.19
CA CYS A 107 0.86 3.54 0.88
C CYS A 107 1.05 3.42 2.41
N HIS A 108 1.30 4.51 3.10
CA HIS A 108 1.38 4.57 4.56
C HIS A 108 0.36 5.56 5.15
N LEU A 109 0.10 5.47 6.46
CA LEU A 109 -0.95 6.23 7.15
C LEU A 109 -0.89 7.75 6.88
N SER A 110 0.30 8.36 6.86
CA SER A 110 0.44 9.80 6.65
C SER A 110 0.40 10.22 5.17
N ASN A 111 0.26 9.27 4.25
CA ASN A 111 0.05 9.57 2.83
C ASN A 111 -1.44 9.73 2.49
N PHE A 112 -2.30 9.65 3.49
CA PHE A 112 -3.72 9.97 3.37
C PHE A 112 -3.99 11.33 3.98
N GLY A 113 -4.70 12.18 3.27
CA GLY A 113 -4.99 13.53 3.73
C GLY A 113 -6.07 14.23 2.93
N GLY A 114 -6.40 15.44 3.37
CA GLY A 114 -7.34 16.31 2.66
C GLY A 114 -6.67 17.06 1.50
N PHE A 115 -7.36 17.16 0.39
CA PHE A 115 -6.95 17.98 -0.75
C PHE A 115 -8.15 18.63 -1.41
N ALA A 116 -7.94 19.75 -2.12
CA ALA A 116 -9.00 20.41 -2.87
C ALA A 116 -9.11 19.82 -4.27
N SER A 117 -10.33 19.43 -4.69
CA SER A 117 -10.59 19.11 -6.10
C SER A 117 -10.54 20.38 -6.98
N PRO A 118 -10.48 20.23 -8.32
CA PRO A 118 -10.59 21.38 -9.24
C PRO A 118 -11.83 22.23 -9.00
N GLU A 119 -12.93 21.62 -8.56
CA GLU A 119 -14.20 22.29 -8.20
C GLU A 119 -14.19 22.88 -6.77
N ARG A 120 -13.02 22.85 -6.10
CA ARG A 120 -12.82 23.36 -4.72
C ARG A 120 -13.60 22.58 -3.64
N ASN A 121 -13.95 21.33 -3.89
CA ASN A 121 -14.45 20.45 -2.84
C ASN A 121 -13.27 19.89 -2.04
N LEU A 122 -13.40 19.83 -0.71
CA LEU A 122 -12.41 19.20 0.15
C LEU A 122 -12.64 17.70 0.14
N LEU A 123 -11.72 16.99 -0.47
CA LEU A 123 -11.72 15.51 -0.57
C LEU A 123 -10.65 14.92 0.33
N PHE A 124 -10.82 13.64 0.67
CA PHE A 124 -9.83 12.86 1.41
C PHE A 124 -9.37 11.68 0.56
N GLY A 125 -8.07 11.45 0.51
CA GLY A 125 -7.49 10.35 -0.27
C GLY A 125 -5.99 10.29 -0.15
N ILE A 126 -5.37 9.54 -1.05
CA ILE A 126 -3.91 9.44 -1.16
C ILE A 126 -3.39 10.73 -1.81
N ASN A 127 -2.33 11.31 -1.23
CA ASN A 127 -1.79 12.61 -1.66
C ASN A 127 -0.50 12.50 -2.48
N ASP A 128 0.22 11.38 -2.40
CA ASP A 128 1.52 11.22 -3.02
C ASP A 128 1.59 9.90 -3.80
N PHE A 129 2.01 9.98 -5.05
CA PHE A 129 2.10 8.88 -5.99
C PHE A 129 3.47 8.78 -6.66
N ASP A 130 4.51 9.39 -6.09
CA ASP A 130 5.85 9.41 -6.70
C ASP A 130 6.45 8.01 -6.85
N GLU A 131 6.10 7.07 -5.97
CA GLU A 131 6.54 5.67 -5.99
C GLU A 131 5.55 4.73 -6.69
N THR A 132 4.58 5.25 -7.43
CA THR A 132 3.54 4.44 -8.09
C THR A 132 4.12 3.47 -9.12
N LEU A 133 3.65 2.24 -9.12
CA LEU A 133 4.07 1.19 -10.05
C LEU A 133 2.97 0.14 -10.24
N VAL A 134 3.12 -0.71 -11.27
CA VAL A 134 2.24 -1.87 -11.45
C VAL A 134 2.79 -3.04 -10.62
N ALA A 135 2.06 -3.44 -9.58
CA ALA A 135 2.46 -4.50 -8.67
C ALA A 135 1.24 -5.20 -8.05
N PRO A 136 1.42 -6.29 -7.29
CA PRO A 136 0.33 -6.93 -6.55
C PRO A 136 -0.33 -5.95 -5.59
N PHE A 137 -1.66 -5.88 -5.59
CA PHE A 137 -2.42 -4.93 -4.75
C PHE A 137 -2.13 -5.08 -3.25
N GLU A 138 -1.72 -6.26 -2.81
CA GLU A 138 -1.37 -6.56 -1.43
C GLU A 138 -0.20 -5.74 -0.90
N TRP A 139 0.66 -5.25 -1.79
CA TRP A 139 1.84 -4.50 -1.38
C TRP A 139 1.45 -3.20 -0.66
N ASP A 140 0.51 -2.45 -1.22
CA ASP A 140 -0.03 -1.26 -0.58
C ASP A 140 -0.74 -1.58 0.75
N LEU A 141 -1.55 -2.64 0.79
CA LEU A 141 -2.24 -3.04 2.02
C LEU A 141 -1.27 -3.43 3.14
N LYS A 142 -0.20 -4.16 2.81
CA LYS A 142 0.84 -4.53 3.76
C LYS A 142 1.56 -3.29 4.29
N ARG A 143 1.90 -2.36 3.37
CA ARG A 143 2.56 -1.13 3.76
C ARG A 143 1.67 -0.28 4.66
N LEU A 144 0.39 -0.14 4.34
CA LEU A 144 -0.56 0.57 5.18
C LEU A 144 -0.73 -0.13 6.54
N ALA A 145 -0.92 -1.44 6.56
CA ALA A 145 -1.08 -2.21 7.80
C ALA A 145 0.14 -2.07 8.73
N THR A 146 1.35 -2.20 8.18
CA THR A 146 2.59 -2.03 8.93
C THR A 146 2.71 -0.61 9.49
N SER A 147 2.31 0.41 8.72
CA SER A 147 2.35 1.80 9.18
C SER A 147 1.46 2.06 10.41
N PHE A 148 0.31 1.40 10.53
CA PHE A 148 -0.55 1.49 11.73
C PHE A 148 0.14 0.94 12.98
N VAL A 149 0.83 -0.20 12.85
CA VAL A 149 1.53 -0.81 13.99
C VAL A 149 2.70 0.06 14.45
N ILE A 150 3.53 0.51 13.50
CA ILE A 150 4.69 1.36 13.79
C ILE A 150 4.25 2.71 14.36
N ALA A 151 3.22 3.34 13.79
CA ALA A 151 2.68 4.60 14.28
C ALA A 151 2.11 4.47 15.71
N ALA A 152 1.40 3.37 15.99
CA ALA A 152 0.89 3.11 17.33
C ALA A 152 2.04 3.02 18.36
N GLN A 153 3.12 2.32 18.04
CA GLN A 153 4.31 2.22 18.89
C GLN A 153 5.01 3.58 19.06
N ASP A 154 5.11 4.35 17.99
CA ASP A 154 5.78 5.65 17.97
C ASP A 154 5.11 6.67 18.91
N ILE A 155 3.79 6.59 19.07
CA ILE A 155 3.01 7.42 20.00
C ILE A 155 2.77 6.76 21.37
N GLY A 156 3.49 5.68 21.68
CA GLY A 156 3.45 5.01 22.98
C GLY A 156 2.25 4.09 23.22
N LEU A 157 1.50 3.72 22.18
CA LEU A 157 0.44 2.72 22.29
C LEU A 157 1.02 1.30 22.25
N SER A 158 0.26 0.35 22.79
CA SER A 158 0.66 -1.06 22.75
C SER A 158 0.59 -1.64 21.33
N GLU A 159 1.41 -2.64 21.05
CA GLU A 159 1.33 -3.42 19.79
C GLU A 159 -0.09 -3.95 19.55
N ARG A 160 -0.77 -4.40 20.61
CA ARG A 160 -2.17 -4.85 20.54
C ARG A 160 -3.12 -3.76 20.01
N ALA A 161 -2.90 -2.50 20.35
CA ALA A 161 -3.67 -1.39 19.84
C ALA A 161 -3.40 -1.18 18.34
N GLY A 162 -2.16 -1.24 17.91
CA GLY A 162 -1.78 -1.20 16.48
C GLY A 162 -2.42 -2.33 15.68
N LEU A 163 -2.33 -3.57 16.17
CA LEU A 163 -2.96 -4.73 15.52
C LEU A 163 -4.50 -4.63 15.47
N LYS A 164 -5.12 -4.04 16.49
CA LYS A 164 -6.56 -3.75 16.48
C LYS A 164 -6.93 -2.76 15.37
N ALA A 165 -6.15 -1.69 15.22
CA ALA A 165 -6.34 -0.70 14.16
C ALA A 165 -6.19 -1.34 12.76
N VAL A 166 -5.17 -2.19 12.55
CA VAL A 166 -5.01 -2.97 11.31
C VAL A 166 -6.23 -3.83 11.02
N LYS A 167 -6.77 -4.53 12.02
CA LYS A 167 -7.96 -5.36 11.85
C LYS A 167 -9.19 -4.55 11.43
N ILE A 168 -9.37 -3.37 12.01
CA ILE A 168 -10.46 -2.43 11.65
C ILE A 168 -10.27 -1.96 10.22
N MET A 169 -9.08 -1.51 9.85
CA MET A 169 -8.73 -1.05 8.50
C MET A 169 -9.00 -2.13 7.45
N LEU A 170 -8.53 -3.37 7.66
CA LEU A 170 -8.73 -4.47 6.72
C LEU A 170 -10.20 -4.89 6.60
N ASN A 171 -10.97 -4.81 7.69
CA ASN A 171 -12.41 -5.07 7.63
C ASN A 171 -13.14 -3.99 6.84
N SER A 172 -12.82 -2.71 7.07
CA SER A 172 -13.37 -1.58 6.32
C SER A 172 -13.05 -1.71 4.84
N TYR A 173 -11.78 -1.96 4.48
CA TYR A 173 -11.34 -2.18 3.10
C TYR A 173 -12.16 -3.29 2.42
N ARG A 174 -12.34 -4.46 3.07
CA ARG A 174 -13.13 -5.56 2.52
C ARG A 174 -14.59 -5.19 2.33
N THR A 175 -15.17 -4.48 3.27
CA THR A 175 -16.57 -4.04 3.20
C THR A 175 -16.77 -3.14 1.99
N HIS A 176 -15.95 -2.08 1.85
CA HIS A 176 -16.04 -1.16 0.72
C HIS A 176 -15.79 -1.83 -0.63
N LEU A 177 -14.78 -2.72 -0.73
CA LEU A 177 -14.59 -3.50 -1.95
C LEU A 177 -15.83 -4.34 -2.31
N THR A 178 -16.49 -4.93 -1.31
CA THR A 178 -17.71 -5.72 -1.54
C THR A 178 -18.85 -4.82 -2.02
N GLU A 179 -18.97 -3.60 -1.52
CA GLU A 179 -19.93 -2.62 -1.96
C GLU A 179 -19.65 -2.15 -3.39
N HIS A 180 -18.39 -1.86 -3.70
CA HIS A 180 -17.96 -1.49 -5.06
C HIS A 180 -18.28 -2.55 -6.11
N THR A 181 -18.31 -3.84 -5.74
CA THR A 181 -18.73 -4.89 -6.70
C THR A 181 -20.19 -4.79 -7.14
N LYS A 182 -20.98 -3.95 -6.50
CA LYS A 182 -22.41 -3.69 -6.85
C LYS A 182 -22.55 -2.50 -7.77
N LEU A 183 -21.51 -1.68 -7.91
CA LEU A 183 -21.47 -0.47 -8.71
C LEU A 183 -20.96 -0.77 -10.12
N SER A 184 -21.34 0.08 -11.07
CA SER A 184 -20.69 0.07 -12.39
C SER A 184 -19.28 0.66 -12.32
N PRO A 185 -18.39 0.36 -13.27
CA PRO A 185 -17.04 0.96 -13.29
C PRO A 185 -17.05 2.49 -13.27
N LEU A 186 -18.02 3.11 -13.93
CA LEU A 186 -18.17 4.57 -13.96
C LEU A 186 -18.58 5.12 -12.59
N GLN A 187 -19.48 4.44 -11.87
CA GLN A 187 -19.85 4.84 -10.52
C GLN A 187 -18.67 4.74 -9.55
N VAL A 188 -17.87 3.65 -9.62
CA VAL A 188 -16.65 3.51 -8.82
C VAL A 188 -15.64 4.62 -9.15
N TRP A 189 -15.51 4.98 -10.42
CA TRP A 189 -14.61 6.07 -10.85
C TRP A 189 -14.98 7.43 -10.26
N TYR A 190 -16.28 7.71 -10.13
CA TYR A 190 -16.77 8.97 -9.57
C TYR A 190 -16.93 8.95 -8.05
N GLU A 191 -16.68 7.83 -7.40
CA GLU A 191 -16.77 7.76 -5.96
C GLU A 191 -15.65 8.58 -5.31
N LYS A 192 -16.03 9.37 -4.33
CA LYS A 192 -15.11 10.27 -3.62
C LYS A 192 -15.45 10.28 -2.13
N VAL A 193 -14.43 10.41 -1.32
CA VAL A 193 -14.59 10.61 0.13
C VAL A 193 -14.58 12.13 0.38
N ASP A 194 -15.74 12.68 0.63
CA ASP A 194 -15.89 14.08 1.01
C ASP A 194 -15.48 14.27 2.47
N ALA A 195 -14.66 15.29 2.75
CA ALA A 195 -14.19 15.57 4.11
C ALA A 195 -15.33 15.89 5.08
N SER A 196 -16.43 16.45 4.60
CA SER A 196 -17.64 16.71 5.41
C SER A 196 -18.29 15.41 5.91
N THR A 197 -18.16 14.32 5.18
CA THR A 197 -18.63 12.99 5.57
C THR A 197 -17.77 12.41 6.68
N LEU A 198 -16.45 12.61 6.61
CA LEU A 198 -15.52 12.15 7.65
C LEU A 198 -15.74 12.87 8.98
N LEU A 199 -15.96 14.20 8.94
CA LEU A 199 -16.22 15.00 10.14
C LEU A 199 -17.53 14.64 10.87
N LYS A 200 -18.48 14.04 10.17
CA LYS A 200 -19.76 13.59 10.76
C LYS A 200 -19.66 12.19 11.38
N SER A 201 -18.61 11.45 11.09
CA SER A 201 -18.38 10.08 11.59
C SER A 201 -17.51 10.01 12.86
N THR A 202 -16.98 11.14 13.32
CA THR A 202 -16.24 11.32 14.57
C THR A 202 -17.14 11.88 15.65
#